data_b87fee620d68870d2eb5d2921ce81591
#
_entry.id   b87fee620d68870d2eb5d2921ce81591
#
_cell.length_a   1.000
_cell.length_b   1.000
_cell.length_c   1.000
_cell.angle_alpha   90.00
_cell.angle_beta   90.00
_cell.angle_gamma   90.00
#
_symmetry.space_group_name_H-M   'P 1'
#
loop_
_entity.id
_entity.type
_entity.pdbx_description
1 polymer ?
#
loop_
_entity_poly.entity_id
_entity_poly.type
_entity_poly.pdbx_seq_one_letter_code
_entity_poly.pdbx_strand_id
1 'polypeptide(L)'
;RALKKLLQERIKPPSRPLDIDAWQKSLYEPDKNSLRIMVEMFEQNELPHLKTARSPKIPVASTFLKNLTATAKAKKEHWLCVISGVPGAGKTLLGVQYIYEMRKLDSTYQEDNATYVSGNAPLLKVLKGQLKYPSFLMTAPSLINSHRQGQLKATKLLVFDEAQRMWSKERMKSRNRGDFSENQQIIDILSEPDWGVLIALIGEGQEIYEGEDGGIEAWVKAVPPNWNVACSPKYQEAFAACKAKTVTIEPSLHLDVSIRSQGAEQVSHFVNTLLDNDIEGAKALYQQIKEKHFRMYVSQNFQAIKNYCQKLYEGRDDKRYGCITSSKNPKNSQNYKNFKDKKEDNDVAKWFNDPPSSEKSCCKMKKARSEFDVEGLELDLPIIGWVDDLRWEDGAWVPYKKTYSGYKEEKYIPGTPDYRYRINTYRVFLTRGRDGVLIYVPPQANLMPVYEILKEVGIEELH
;
A
#
# COMPACT_ATOMS: atom_id res chain seq x y z
N ARG A 1 -30.83 -6.73 32.64
CA ARG A 1 -31.56 -5.44 32.87
C ARG A 1 -30.60 -4.24 32.76
N ALA A 2 -29.44 -4.26 33.42
CA ALA A 2 -28.47 -3.16 33.38
C ALA A 2 -27.96 -2.83 31.97
N LEU A 3 -27.60 -3.83 31.16
CA LEU A 3 -27.13 -3.64 29.77
C LEU A 3 -28.22 -3.00 28.89
N LYS A 4 -29.49 -3.44 29.02
CA LYS A 4 -30.61 -2.86 28.28
C LYS A 4 -30.82 -1.39 28.60
N LYS A 5 -30.68 -1.01 29.88
CA LYS A 5 -30.80 0.38 30.34
C LYS A 5 -29.62 1.22 29.79
N LEU A 6 -28.40 0.70 29.84
CA LEU A 6 -27.19 1.37 29.31
C LEU A 6 -27.29 1.58 27.80
N LEU A 7 -27.80 0.59 27.03
CA LEU A 7 -28.02 0.71 25.63
C LEU A 7 -29.10 1.74 25.30
N GLN A 8 -30.20 1.76 26.04
CA GLN A 8 -31.29 2.76 25.88
C GLN A 8 -30.86 4.19 26.18
N GLU A 9 -29.95 4.37 27.14
CA GLU A 9 -29.41 5.69 27.50
C GLU A 9 -28.35 6.21 26.50
N ARG A 10 -27.66 5.33 25.80
CA ARG A 10 -26.57 5.71 24.88
C ARG A 10 -26.94 5.65 23.38
N ILE A 11 -27.98 4.92 23.03
CA ILE A 11 -28.45 4.83 21.64
C ILE A 11 -29.52 5.89 21.42
N LYS A 12 -29.17 6.99 20.79
CA LYS A 12 -30.17 7.92 20.25
C LYS A 12 -30.92 7.18 19.14
N PRO A 13 -32.27 7.25 19.10
CA PRO A 13 -33.00 6.67 17.99
C PRO A 13 -32.49 7.27 16.67
N PRO A 14 -32.31 6.45 15.62
CA PRO A 14 -31.87 6.96 14.34
C PRO A 14 -32.84 8.02 13.83
N SER A 15 -32.32 9.07 13.24
CA SER A 15 -33.11 10.17 12.66
C SER A 15 -33.99 9.72 11.49
N ARG A 16 -33.73 8.53 10.95
CA ARG A 16 -34.54 7.83 9.93
C ARG A 16 -34.63 6.35 10.27
N PRO A 17 -35.75 5.67 9.98
CA PRO A 17 -35.85 4.21 10.09
C PRO A 17 -34.73 3.55 9.27
N LEU A 18 -34.11 2.51 9.83
CA LEU A 18 -33.14 1.71 9.12
C LEU A 18 -33.89 0.93 8.02
N ASP A 19 -33.57 1.18 6.77
CA ASP A 19 -34.00 0.31 5.66
C ASP A 19 -33.18 -0.98 5.75
N ILE A 20 -33.79 -2.02 6.31
CA ILE A 20 -33.15 -3.32 6.54
C ILE A 20 -32.75 -3.98 5.22
N ASP A 21 -33.55 -3.83 4.16
CA ASP A 21 -33.24 -4.41 2.85
C ASP A 21 -32.07 -3.67 2.18
N ALA A 22 -32.04 -2.35 2.25
CA ALA A 22 -30.93 -1.56 1.77
C ALA A 22 -29.67 -1.83 2.61
N TRP A 23 -29.80 -2.04 3.93
CA TRP A 23 -28.68 -2.40 4.81
C TRP A 23 -28.14 -3.81 4.50
N GLN A 24 -29.03 -4.80 4.31
CA GLN A 24 -28.61 -6.16 3.95
C GLN A 24 -27.99 -6.23 2.54
N LYS A 25 -28.44 -5.39 1.61
CA LYS A 25 -27.87 -5.26 0.27
C LYS A 25 -26.68 -4.29 0.22
N SER A 26 -26.39 -3.62 1.32
CA SER A 26 -25.25 -2.70 1.41
C SER A 26 -23.94 -3.46 1.20
N LEU A 27 -23.17 -2.98 0.25
CA LEU A 27 -21.84 -3.54 -0.05
C LEU A 27 -20.79 -3.22 1.02
N TYR A 28 -21.19 -2.46 2.06
CA TYR A 28 -20.28 -2.07 3.13
C TYR A 28 -20.39 -3.00 4.33
N GLU A 29 -19.44 -3.88 4.43
CA GLU A 29 -18.99 -4.45 5.71
C GLU A 29 -17.54 -4.08 5.87
N PRO A 30 -17.12 -3.60 7.07
CA PRO A 30 -15.72 -3.36 7.35
C PRO A 30 -14.97 -4.70 7.23
N ASP A 31 -14.23 -4.88 6.15
CA ASP A 31 -13.41 -6.06 5.99
C ASP A 31 -12.26 -6.04 6.99
N LYS A 32 -11.81 -7.23 7.36
CA LYS A 32 -10.51 -7.38 8.01
C LYS A 32 -9.45 -6.72 7.14
N ASN A 33 -8.42 -6.17 7.76
CA ASN A 33 -7.24 -5.66 7.05
C ASN A 33 -6.70 -6.73 6.10
N SER A 34 -6.33 -6.37 4.88
CA SER A 34 -5.81 -7.30 3.86
C SER A 34 -4.66 -8.16 4.38
N LEU A 35 -3.77 -7.59 5.20
CA LEU A 35 -2.70 -8.32 5.87
C LEU A 35 -3.23 -9.39 6.83
N ARG A 36 -4.26 -9.08 7.60
CA ARG A 36 -4.88 -10.04 8.52
C ARG A 36 -5.57 -11.17 7.78
N ILE A 37 -6.23 -10.87 6.67
CA ILE A 37 -6.80 -11.88 5.78
C ILE A 37 -5.71 -12.83 5.28
N MET A 38 -4.58 -12.29 4.83
CA MET A 38 -3.43 -13.09 4.37
C MET A 38 -2.89 -14.00 5.49
N VAL A 39 -2.73 -13.47 6.69
CA VAL A 39 -2.25 -14.25 7.85
C VAL A 39 -3.21 -15.37 8.20
N GLU A 40 -4.52 -15.07 8.30
CA GLU A 40 -5.55 -16.07 8.59
C GLU A 40 -5.57 -17.20 7.53
N MET A 41 -5.36 -16.87 6.25
CA MET A 41 -5.24 -17.87 5.18
C MET A 41 -4.12 -18.90 5.46
N PHE A 42 -2.96 -18.41 5.87
CA PHE A 42 -1.81 -19.26 6.11
C PHE A 42 -1.85 -19.99 7.46
N GLU A 43 -2.45 -19.38 8.49
CA GLU A 43 -2.55 -19.98 9.82
C GLU A 43 -3.68 -20.99 9.95
N GLN A 44 -4.85 -20.66 9.43
CA GLN A 44 -6.07 -21.47 9.54
C GLN A 44 -6.21 -22.48 8.41
N ASN A 45 -5.34 -22.40 7.40
CA ASN A 45 -5.40 -23.25 6.21
C ASN A 45 -6.75 -23.19 5.47
N GLU A 46 -7.49 -22.10 5.65
CA GLU A 46 -8.78 -21.82 5.05
C GLU A 46 -8.69 -20.53 4.23
N LEU A 47 -9.31 -20.53 3.06
CA LEU A 47 -9.55 -19.29 2.33
C LEU A 47 -10.64 -18.53 3.08
N PRO A 48 -10.35 -17.36 3.66
CA PRO A 48 -11.41 -16.56 4.24
C PRO A 48 -12.42 -16.26 3.13
N HIS A 49 -13.70 -16.33 3.46
CA HIS A 49 -14.76 -15.93 2.54
C HIS A 49 -14.60 -14.45 2.20
N LEU A 50 -13.74 -14.18 1.21
CA LEU A 50 -13.71 -12.88 0.56
C LEU A 50 -15.10 -12.68 0.00
N LYS A 51 -15.84 -11.69 0.51
CA LYS A 51 -17.17 -11.41 -0.01
C LYS A 51 -17.01 -11.04 -1.48
N THR A 52 -17.32 -11.99 -2.34
CA THR A 52 -17.26 -11.88 -3.80
C THR A 52 -18.05 -10.69 -4.33
N ALA A 53 -19.00 -10.17 -3.55
CA ALA A 53 -19.77 -8.99 -3.89
C ALA A 53 -18.95 -7.70 -4.03
N ARG A 54 -17.73 -7.62 -3.45
CA ARG A 54 -16.92 -6.38 -3.46
C ARG A 54 -15.90 -6.30 -4.58
N SER A 55 -15.40 -7.42 -5.05
CA SER A 55 -14.51 -7.45 -6.22
C SER A 55 -14.82 -8.68 -7.05
N PRO A 56 -15.82 -8.61 -7.93
CA PRO A 56 -16.22 -9.75 -8.76
C PRO A 56 -15.09 -10.22 -9.67
N LYS A 57 -14.10 -9.37 -9.94
CA LYS A 57 -12.96 -9.71 -10.79
C LYS A 57 -11.89 -10.57 -10.11
N ILE A 58 -11.73 -10.50 -8.77
CA ILE A 58 -10.70 -11.30 -8.07
C ILE A 58 -10.90 -12.81 -8.28
N PRO A 59 -12.10 -13.41 -8.09
CA PRO A 59 -12.30 -14.83 -8.36
C PRO A 59 -12.07 -15.21 -9.82
N VAL A 60 -12.48 -14.36 -10.74
CA VAL A 60 -12.31 -14.58 -12.19
C VAL A 60 -10.82 -14.55 -12.55
N ALA A 61 -10.10 -13.53 -12.09
CA ALA A 61 -8.64 -13.42 -12.28
C ALA A 61 -7.90 -14.61 -11.64
N SER A 62 -8.27 -15.03 -10.42
CA SER A 62 -7.68 -16.21 -9.77
C SER A 62 -7.89 -17.49 -10.59
N THR A 63 -9.09 -17.69 -11.12
CA THR A 63 -9.40 -18.84 -11.99
C THR A 63 -8.60 -18.79 -13.29
N PHE A 64 -8.51 -17.62 -13.92
CA PHE A 64 -7.69 -17.42 -15.12
C PHE A 64 -6.21 -17.75 -14.86
N LEU A 65 -5.63 -17.26 -13.76
CA LEU A 65 -4.24 -17.53 -13.40
C LEU A 65 -3.95 -19.02 -13.18
N LYS A 66 -4.87 -19.76 -12.54
CA LYS A 66 -4.74 -21.20 -12.35
C LYS A 66 -4.76 -21.96 -13.68
N ASN A 67 -5.70 -21.61 -14.57
CA ASN A 67 -5.80 -22.23 -15.87
C ASN A 67 -4.58 -21.92 -16.75
N LEU A 68 -4.09 -20.67 -16.70
CA LEU A 68 -2.85 -20.25 -17.38
C LEU A 68 -1.67 -21.07 -16.89
N THR A 69 -1.54 -21.24 -15.57
CA THR A 69 -0.45 -22.03 -14.97
C THR A 69 -0.51 -23.50 -15.37
N ALA A 70 -1.70 -24.11 -15.37
CA ALA A 70 -1.90 -25.48 -15.82
C ALA A 70 -1.50 -25.63 -17.31
N THR A 71 -1.86 -24.65 -18.14
CA THR A 71 -1.49 -24.61 -19.56
C THR A 71 0.01 -24.46 -19.73
N ALA A 72 0.65 -23.54 -19.01
CA ALA A 72 2.10 -23.32 -19.05
C ALA A 72 2.87 -24.59 -18.71
N LYS A 73 2.44 -25.28 -17.64
CA LYS A 73 3.03 -26.56 -17.20
C LYS A 73 2.88 -27.65 -18.26
N ALA A 74 1.68 -27.80 -18.82
CA ALA A 74 1.37 -28.85 -19.78
C ALA A 74 2.10 -28.64 -21.13
N LYS A 75 2.22 -27.40 -21.58
CA LYS A 75 2.84 -27.04 -22.87
C LYS A 75 4.32 -26.68 -22.78
N LYS A 76 4.88 -26.67 -21.57
CA LYS A 76 6.26 -26.21 -21.31
C LYS A 76 6.50 -24.79 -21.83
N GLU A 77 5.61 -23.88 -21.46
CA GLU A 77 5.64 -22.49 -21.90
C GLU A 77 5.99 -21.53 -20.77
N HIS A 78 6.52 -20.36 -21.13
CA HIS A 78 6.77 -19.26 -20.20
C HIS A 78 5.75 -18.15 -20.43
N TRP A 79 5.25 -17.57 -19.32
CA TRP A 79 4.23 -16.55 -19.35
C TRP A 79 4.57 -15.37 -18.42
N LEU A 80 4.40 -14.15 -18.93
CA LEU A 80 4.28 -12.94 -18.14
C LEU A 80 2.79 -12.57 -18.07
N CYS A 81 2.22 -12.54 -16.87
CA CYS A 81 0.87 -12.09 -16.63
C CYS A 81 0.89 -10.75 -15.88
N VAL A 82 0.35 -9.70 -16.49
CA VAL A 82 0.34 -8.35 -15.90
C VAL A 82 -1.04 -8.01 -15.35
N ILE A 83 -1.11 -7.81 -14.03
CA ILE A 83 -2.32 -7.43 -13.32
C ILE A 83 -2.19 -5.97 -12.90
N SER A 84 -3.15 -5.17 -13.31
CA SER A 84 -3.28 -3.77 -12.92
C SER A 84 -4.47 -3.53 -12.00
N GLY A 85 -4.57 -2.36 -11.41
CA GLY A 85 -5.76 -1.96 -10.68
C GLY A 85 -5.55 -0.75 -9.79
N VAL A 86 -6.67 -0.14 -9.41
CA VAL A 86 -6.69 1.03 -8.55
C VAL A 86 -6.06 0.75 -7.18
N PRO A 87 -5.61 1.77 -6.44
CA PRO A 87 -5.14 1.61 -5.07
C PRO A 87 -6.19 0.91 -4.19
N GLY A 88 -5.75 -0.11 -3.44
CA GLY A 88 -6.66 -0.88 -2.58
C GLY A 88 -7.57 -1.89 -3.29
N ALA A 89 -7.39 -2.15 -4.58
CA ALA A 89 -8.22 -3.12 -5.33
C ALA A 89 -7.96 -4.60 -4.98
N GLY A 90 -6.99 -4.89 -4.10
CA GLY A 90 -6.69 -6.26 -3.67
C GLY A 90 -5.65 -6.98 -4.52
N LYS A 91 -4.82 -6.27 -5.30
CA LYS A 91 -3.73 -6.88 -6.08
C LYS A 91 -2.82 -7.76 -5.23
N THR A 92 -2.27 -7.20 -4.15
CA THR A 92 -1.42 -7.92 -3.18
C THR A 92 -2.12 -9.15 -2.62
N LEU A 93 -3.40 -9.02 -2.25
CA LEU A 93 -4.21 -10.12 -1.75
C LEU A 93 -4.36 -11.23 -2.78
N LEU A 94 -4.69 -10.89 -4.03
CA LEU A 94 -4.80 -11.85 -5.14
C LEU A 94 -3.47 -12.60 -5.36
N GLY A 95 -2.35 -11.87 -5.34
CA GLY A 95 -1.02 -12.48 -5.53
C GLY A 95 -0.64 -13.44 -4.41
N VAL A 96 -0.87 -13.06 -3.14
CA VAL A 96 -0.59 -13.91 -1.98
C VAL A 96 -1.54 -15.11 -1.96
N GLN A 97 -2.83 -14.91 -2.26
CA GLN A 97 -3.82 -15.98 -2.36
C GLN A 97 -3.42 -16.99 -3.44
N TYR A 98 -3.01 -16.51 -4.61
CA TYR A 98 -2.57 -17.38 -5.70
C TYR A 98 -1.40 -18.27 -5.29
N ILE A 99 -0.35 -17.72 -4.69
CA ILE A 99 0.80 -18.52 -4.21
C ILE A 99 0.35 -19.53 -3.15
N TYR A 100 -0.50 -19.11 -2.20
CA TYR A 100 -1.05 -20.00 -1.18
C TYR A 100 -1.80 -21.19 -1.79
N GLU A 101 -2.73 -20.92 -2.71
CA GLU A 101 -3.53 -21.96 -3.36
C GLU A 101 -2.66 -22.91 -4.20
N MET A 102 -1.69 -22.38 -4.94
CA MET A 102 -0.77 -23.24 -5.72
C MET A 102 0.07 -24.15 -4.83
N ARG A 103 0.59 -23.63 -3.71
CA ARG A 103 1.36 -24.43 -2.73
C ARG A 103 0.50 -25.50 -2.04
N LYS A 104 -0.80 -25.27 -1.89
CA LYS A 104 -1.75 -26.23 -1.32
C LYS A 104 -2.16 -27.32 -2.33
N LEU A 105 -2.33 -26.95 -3.60
CA LEU A 105 -2.78 -27.86 -4.65
C LEU A 105 -1.73 -28.91 -5.06
N ASP A 106 -0.45 -28.55 -5.00
CA ASP A 106 0.63 -29.41 -5.46
C ASP A 106 1.84 -29.25 -4.55
N SER A 107 2.24 -30.37 -3.88
CA SER A 107 3.38 -30.41 -2.99
C SER A 107 4.71 -30.03 -3.67
N THR A 108 4.80 -30.14 -4.99
CA THR A 108 5.98 -29.70 -5.76
C THR A 108 6.21 -28.19 -5.67
N TYR A 109 5.18 -27.40 -5.32
CA TYR A 109 5.28 -25.95 -5.10
C TYR A 109 5.64 -25.56 -3.65
N GLN A 110 5.72 -26.52 -2.74
CA GLN A 110 6.02 -26.24 -1.32
C GLN A 110 7.48 -25.88 -1.08
N GLU A 111 8.40 -26.37 -1.90
CA GLU A 111 9.83 -26.13 -1.78
C GLU A 111 10.31 -25.17 -2.87
N ASP A 112 10.33 -23.85 -2.59
CA ASP A 112 10.96 -22.77 -3.38
C ASP A 112 10.51 -22.59 -4.84
N ASN A 113 9.63 -23.47 -5.36
CA ASN A 113 9.15 -23.39 -6.74
C ASN A 113 8.05 -22.33 -6.95
N ALA A 114 7.42 -21.84 -5.88
CA ALA A 114 6.41 -20.78 -5.90
C ALA A 114 6.80 -19.68 -4.90
N THR A 115 7.22 -18.52 -5.42
CA THR A 115 7.81 -17.43 -4.66
C THR A 115 6.97 -16.15 -4.81
N TYR A 116 6.78 -15.46 -3.69
CA TYR A 116 6.21 -14.12 -3.67
C TYR A 116 7.31 -13.09 -3.42
N VAL A 117 7.51 -12.23 -4.39
CA VAL A 117 8.51 -11.16 -4.34
C VAL A 117 7.80 -9.82 -4.22
N SER A 118 8.29 -8.97 -3.36
CA SER A 118 7.80 -7.59 -3.27
C SER A 118 8.96 -6.61 -3.14
N GLY A 119 8.84 -5.48 -3.84
CA GLY A 119 9.68 -4.31 -3.62
C GLY A 119 9.44 -3.67 -2.24
N ASN A 120 8.34 -4.03 -1.58
CA ASN A 120 7.89 -3.48 -0.31
C ASN A 120 8.47 -4.27 0.88
N ALA A 121 9.67 -3.89 1.31
CA ALA A 121 10.35 -4.55 2.44
C ALA A 121 9.59 -4.47 3.78
N PRO A 122 8.91 -3.36 4.16
CA PRO A 122 8.07 -3.29 5.35
C PRO A 122 6.94 -4.31 5.35
N LEU A 123 6.19 -4.43 4.25
CA LEU A 123 5.13 -5.41 4.09
C LEU A 123 5.65 -6.84 4.32
N LEU A 124 6.77 -7.19 3.68
CA LEU A 124 7.39 -8.51 3.86
C LEU A 124 7.82 -8.76 5.30
N LYS A 125 8.37 -7.76 6.02
CA LYS A 125 8.73 -7.88 7.43
C LYS A 125 7.51 -8.16 8.30
N VAL A 126 6.40 -7.46 8.06
CA VAL A 126 5.14 -7.64 8.79
C VAL A 126 4.56 -9.03 8.54
N LEU A 127 4.50 -9.48 7.30
CA LEU A 127 4.03 -10.83 6.93
C LEU A 127 4.94 -11.92 7.52
N LYS A 128 6.27 -11.78 7.39
CA LYS A 128 7.24 -12.74 7.97
C LYS A 128 7.14 -12.84 9.50
N GLY A 129 6.78 -11.74 10.16
CA GLY A 129 6.61 -11.72 11.61
C GLY A 129 5.37 -12.45 12.11
N GLN A 130 4.42 -12.75 11.23
CA GLN A 130 3.17 -13.43 11.57
C GLN A 130 3.09 -14.86 11.02
N LEU A 131 3.75 -15.14 9.89
CA LEU A 131 3.67 -16.44 9.26
C LEU A 131 4.66 -17.44 9.86
N LYS A 132 4.19 -18.67 10.11
CA LYS A 132 5.00 -19.75 10.67
C LYS A 132 6.11 -20.22 9.72
N TYR A 133 5.85 -20.22 8.40
CA TYR A 133 6.78 -20.68 7.36
C TYR A 133 6.88 -19.65 6.21
N PRO A 134 7.59 -18.52 6.42
CA PRO A 134 7.62 -17.42 5.46
C PRO A 134 8.70 -17.55 4.37
N SER A 135 9.27 -18.71 4.13
CA SER A 135 10.40 -18.92 3.21
C SER A 135 10.12 -18.45 1.76
N PHE A 136 8.86 -18.54 1.34
CA PHE A 136 8.43 -18.10 0.01
C PHE A 136 8.36 -16.58 -0.18
N LEU A 137 8.48 -15.80 0.89
CA LEU A 137 8.46 -14.33 0.83
C LEU A 137 9.86 -13.78 0.66
N MET A 138 10.14 -13.10 -0.44
CA MET A 138 11.48 -12.57 -0.73
C MET A 138 11.41 -11.12 -1.24
N THR A 139 12.51 -10.40 -1.10
CA THR A 139 12.74 -9.16 -1.87
C THR A 139 13.41 -9.51 -3.20
N ALA A 140 13.29 -8.66 -4.22
CA ALA A 140 13.96 -8.88 -5.50
C ALA A 140 15.48 -9.06 -5.35
N PRO A 141 16.20 -8.22 -4.60
CA PRO A 141 17.62 -8.44 -4.34
C PRO A 141 17.92 -9.78 -3.65
N SER A 142 17.06 -10.23 -2.71
CA SER A 142 17.27 -11.53 -2.05
C SER A 142 17.10 -12.67 -3.01
N LEU A 143 16.06 -12.66 -3.86
CA LEU A 143 15.83 -13.68 -4.89
C LEU A 143 17.04 -13.79 -5.84
N ILE A 144 17.46 -12.65 -6.39
CA ILE A 144 18.58 -12.57 -7.34
C ILE A 144 19.89 -13.08 -6.70
N ASN A 145 20.18 -12.68 -5.47
CA ASN A 145 21.40 -13.10 -4.77
C ASN A 145 21.35 -14.61 -4.45
N SER A 146 20.25 -15.14 -3.96
CA SER A 146 20.09 -16.56 -3.66
C SER A 146 20.19 -17.41 -4.92
N HIS A 147 19.66 -16.93 -6.04
CA HIS A 147 19.81 -17.58 -7.34
C HIS A 147 21.29 -17.62 -7.78
N ARG A 148 22.01 -16.50 -7.72
CA ARG A 148 23.42 -16.41 -8.08
C ARG A 148 24.33 -17.31 -7.22
N GLN A 149 23.92 -17.54 -5.99
CA GLN A 149 24.64 -18.42 -5.04
C GLN A 149 24.25 -19.89 -5.19
N GLY A 150 23.36 -20.25 -6.10
CA GLY A 150 22.87 -21.61 -6.29
C GLY A 150 22.03 -22.12 -5.10
N GLN A 151 21.51 -21.22 -4.28
CA GLN A 151 20.74 -21.58 -3.07
C GLN A 151 19.25 -21.75 -3.36
N LEU A 152 18.77 -21.27 -4.50
CA LEU A 152 17.38 -21.44 -4.94
C LEU A 152 17.25 -22.64 -5.84
N LYS A 153 16.27 -23.49 -5.55
CA LYS A 153 15.75 -24.45 -6.53
C LYS A 153 15.09 -23.66 -7.68
N ALA A 154 14.95 -24.28 -8.84
CA ALA A 154 14.37 -23.63 -10.03
C ALA A 154 12.97 -23.08 -9.72
N THR A 155 12.85 -21.75 -9.60
CA THR A 155 11.57 -21.04 -9.39
C THR A 155 10.73 -21.14 -10.66
N LYS A 156 9.53 -21.71 -10.56
CA LYS A 156 8.59 -21.85 -11.69
C LYS A 156 7.40 -20.92 -11.62
N LEU A 157 6.99 -20.53 -10.41
CA LEU A 157 5.92 -19.57 -10.18
C LEU A 157 6.46 -18.40 -9.38
N LEU A 158 6.27 -17.20 -9.89
CA LEU A 158 6.68 -15.98 -9.20
C LEU A 158 5.58 -14.94 -9.29
N VAL A 159 5.15 -14.44 -8.13
CA VAL A 159 4.35 -13.21 -8.04
C VAL A 159 5.28 -12.08 -7.66
N PHE A 160 5.28 -11.03 -8.46
CA PHE A 160 6.03 -9.82 -8.16
C PHE A 160 5.06 -8.68 -7.83
N ASP A 161 5.02 -8.30 -6.55
CA ASP A 161 4.17 -7.22 -6.07
C ASP A 161 4.89 -5.86 -6.16
N GLU A 162 4.15 -4.80 -6.50
CA GLU A 162 4.68 -3.48 -6.82
C GLU A 162 5.69 -3.54 -7.99
N ALA A 163 5.36 -4.31 -9.01
CA ALA A 163 6.25 -4.62 -10.12
C ALA A 163 6.65 -3.40 -10.99
N GLN A 164 6.01 -2.23 -10.81
CA GLN A 164 6.40 -0.96 -11.41
C GLN A 164 7.65 -0.34 -10.75
N ARG A 165 8.04 -0.81 -9.55
CA ARG A 165 9.12 -0.20 -8.74
C ARG A 165 10.47 -0.85 -8.92
N MET A 166 10.67 -1.55 -10.02
CA MET A 166 11.92 -2.22 -10.29
C MET A 166 13.03 -1.25 -10.69
N TRP A 167 14.25 -1.59 -10.31
CA TRP A 167 15.41 -0.77 -10.60
C TRP A 167 15.81 -0.89 -12.06
N SER A 168 15.94 0.25 -12.71
CA SER A 168 16.47 0.35 -14.05
C SER A 168 17.95 -0.10 -14.10
N LYS A 169 18.43 -0.38 -15.30
CA LYS A 169 19.82 -0.72 -15.55
C LYS A 169 20.77 0.36 -15.02
N GLU A 170 20.44 1.64 -15.21
CA GLU A 170 21.23 2.79 -14.78
C GLU A 170 21.34 2.82 -13.25
N ARG A 171 20.24 2.57 -12.56
CA ARG A 171 20.21 2.53 -11.10
C ARG A 171 20.97 1.33 -10.54
N MET A 172 20.87 0.17 -11.17
CA MET A 172 21.65 -1.01 -10.79
C MET A 172 23.15 -0.73 -10.92
N LYS A 173 23.56 -0.13 -12.04
CA LYS A 173 24.94 0.26 -12.30
C LYS A 173 25.47 1.30 -11.29
N SER A 174 24.70 2.34 -10.98
CA SER A 174 25.07 3.38 -10.01
C SER A 174 25.25 2.84 -8.58
N ARG A 175 24.64 1.70 -8.27
CA ARG A 175 24.75 1.00 -6.99
C ARG A 175 25.73 -0.18 -7.00
N ASN A 176 26.54 -0.33 -8.06
CA ASN A 176 27.49 -1.43 -8.25
C ASN A 176 26.84 -2.83 -8.16
N ARG A 177 25.58 -2.97 -8.59
CA ARG A 177 24.82 -4.23 -8.54
C ARG A 177 24.78 -4.98 -9.86
N GLY A 178 25.32 -4.42 -10.93
CA GLY A 178 25.40 -5.04 -12.27
C GLY A 178 24.93 -4.11 -13.38
N ASP A 179 25.12 -4.56 -14.64
CA ASP A 179 24.79 -3.80 -15.86
C ASP A 179 23.51 -4.34 -16.55
N PHE A 180 22.47 -4.60 -15.75
CA PHE A 180 21.16 -5.10 -16.17
C PHE A 180 20.05 -4.55 -15.27
N SER A 181 18.80 -4.58 -15.75
CA SER A 181 17.64 -4.22 -14.96
C SER A 181 17.16 -5.40 -14.09
N GLU A 182 16.47 -5.11 -12.98
CA GLU A 182 15.88 -6.18 -12.15
C GLU A 182 14.86 -7.01 -12.92
N ASN A 183 14.07 -6.39 -13.81
CA ASN A 183 13.12 -7.08 -14.69
C ASN A 183 13.80 -8.17 -15.52
N GLN A 184 14.93 -7.83 -16.18
CA GLN A 184 15.67 -8.78 -16.99
C GLN A 184 16.16 -9.96 -16.15
N GLN A 185 16.73 -9.71 -14.98
CA GLN A 185 17.20 -10.78 -14.11
C GLN A 185 16.11 -11.73 -13.64
N ILE A 186 14.92 -11.19 -13.31
CA ILE A 186 13.76 -11.99 -12.92
C ILE A 186 13.30 -12.87 -14.07
N ILE A 187 13.25 -12.32 -15.28
CA ILE A 187 12.91 -13.09 -16.48
C ILE A 187 13.96 -14.17 -16.77
N ASP A 188 15.24 -13.86 -16.63
CA ASP A 188 16.33 -14.82 -16.83
C ASP A 188 16.21 -16.00 -15.85
N ILE A 189 15.97 -15.73 -14.55
CA ILE A 189 15.74 -16.76 -13.54
C ILE A 189 14.55 -17.68 -13.90
N LEU A 190 13.46 -17.11 -14.37
CA LEU A 190 12.25 -17.87 -14.72
C LEU A 190 12.35 -18.54 -16.11
N SER A 191 13.36 -18.19 -16.91
CA SER A 191 13.62 -18.83 -18.21
C SER A 191 14.44 -20.10 -18.11
N GLU A 192 15.08 -20.37 -16.97
CA GLU A 192 15.92 -21.58 -16.78
C GLU A 192 15.12 -22.88 -16.68
N PRO A 193 13.97 -22.93 -15.95
CA PRO A 193 13.12 -24.12 -15.92
C PRO A 193 12.48 -24.39 -17.30
N ASP A 194 11.93 -25.58 -17.47
CA ASP A 194 11.23 -25.98 -18.71
C ASP A 194 9.88 -25.26 -18.93
N TRP A 195 9.34 -24.62 -17.91
CA TRP A 195 8.17 -23.72 -17.94
C TRP A 195 8.22 -22.76 -16.75
N GLY A 196 7.51 -21.60 -16.89
CA GLY A 196 7.46 -20.62 -15.82
C GLY A 196 6.31 -19.64 -15.97
N VAL A 197 5.77 -19.15 -14.83
CA VAL A 197 4.75 -18.10 -14.81
C VAL A 197 5.19 -16.98 -13.88
N LEU A 198 5.31 -15.79 -14.45
CA LEU A 198 5.57 -14.54 -13.75
C LEU A 198 4.28 -13.72 -13.70
N ILE A 199 3.79 -13.43 -12.51
CA ILE A 199 2.65 -12.54 -12.30
C ILE A 199 3.18 -11.21 -11.77
N ALA A 200 3.10 -10.16 -12.58
CA ALA A 200 3.50 -8.80 -12.24
C ALA A 200 2.27 -7.99 -11.79
N LEU A 201 2.23 -7.62 -10.49
CA LEU A 201 1.18 -6.78 -9.92
C LEU A 201 1.63 -5.32 -10.01
N ILE A 202 0.93 -4.51 -10.79
CA ILE A 202 1.28 -3.12 -11.06
C ILE A 202 0.26 -2.19 -10.39
N GLY A 203 0.76 -1.33 -9.49
CA GLY A 203 0.03 -0.22 -8.90
C GLY A 203 0.24 1.07 -9.68
N GLU A 204 -0.77 1.93 -9.73
CA GLU A 204 -0.72 3.19 -10.45
C GLU A 204 -0.61 4.36 -9.48
N GLY A 205 0.23 5.37 -9.82
CA GLY A 205 0.29 6.65 -9.12
C GLY A 205 0.84 6.62 -7.70
N GLN A 206 1.65 5.62 -7.35
CA GLN A 206 2.27 5.48 -6.03
C GLN A 206 3.80 5.54 -6.07
N GLU A 207 4.38 6.14 -7.09
CA GLU A 207 5.83 6.28 -7.22
C GLU A 207 6.35 7.32 -6.22
N ILE A 208 7.18 6.89 -5.27
CA ILE A 208 7.78 7.73 -4.24
C ILE A 208 9.32 7.70 -4.25
N TYR A 209 9.93 6.93 -5.16
CA TYR A 209 11.38 6.78 -5.24
C TYR A 209 11.95 7.30 -6.57
N GLU A 210 13.14 7.88 -6.50
CA GLU A 210 13.95 8.14 -7.69
C GLU A 210 14.31 6.85 -8.44
N GLY A 211 14.09 6.82 -9.75
CA GLY A 211 14.47 5.70 -10.62
C GLY A 211 13.47 4.54 -10.66
N GLU A 212 12.23 4.78 -10.23
CA GLU A 212 11.08 3.90 -10.47
C GLU A 212 10.37 4.22 -11.81
N ASP A 213 11.10 4.88 -12.73
CA ASP A 213 10.53 5.42 -13.98
C ASP A 213 10.29 4.34 -15.06
N GLY A 214 10.65 3.08 -14.77
CA GLY A 214 10.54 1.99 -15.74
C GLY A 214 9.12 1.51 -16.04
N GLY A 215 8.23 1.60 -15.08
CA GLY A 215 6.82 1.23 -15.22
C GLY A 215 6.57 -0.05 -16.03
N ILE A 216 5.50 -0.06 -16.84
CA ILE A 216 5.16 -1.17 -17.74
C ILE A 216 6.17 -1.34 -18.89
N GLU A 217 6.80 -0.24 -19.34
CA GLU A 217 7.72 -0.26 -20.46
C GLU A 217 8.97 -1.12 -20.20
N ALA A 218 9.44 -1.15 -18.95
CA ALA A 218 10.56 -2.00 -18.56
C ALA A 218 10.22 -3.50 -18.74
N TRP A 219 8.99 -3.88 -18.47
CA TRP A 219 8.51 -5.24 -18.70
C TRP A 219 8.37 -5.55 -20.19
N VAL A 220 7.77 -4.63 -20.97
CA VAL A 220 7.65 -4.77 -22.43
C VAL A 220 9.00 -5.02 -23.09
N LYS A 221 10.04 -4.29 -22.66
CA LYS A 221 11.41 -4.42 -23.18
C LYS A 221 12.09 -5.73 -22.77
N ALA A 222 11.76 -6.24 -21.57
CA ALA A 222 12.42 -7.41 -21.01
C ALA A 222 11.86 -8.75 -21.52
N VAL A 223 10.63 -8.78 -22.04
CA VAL A 223 9.98 -10.02 -22.50
C VAL A 223 10.70 -10.65 -23.69
N PRO A 224 11.17 -11.93 -23.58
CA PRO A 224 11.83 -12.62 -24.68
C PRO A 224 10.82 -13.10 -25.76
N PRO A 225 11.30 -13.37 -27.01
CA PRO A 225 10.43 -13.81 -28.11
C PRO A 225 9.73 -15.17 -27.90
N ASN A 226 10.24 -15.99 -27.02
CA ASN A 226 9.68 -17.31 -26.70
C ASN A 226 8.70 -17.29 -25.54
N TRP A 227 8.47 -16.14 -24.92
CA TRP A 227 7.50 -15.97 -23.86
C TRP A 227 6.13 -15.56 -24.39
N ASN A 228 5.08 -15.92 -23.67
CA ASN A 228 3.72 -15.45 -23.89
C ASN A 228 3.39 -14.36 -22.86
N VAL A 229 2.50 -13.45 -23.22
CA VAL A 229 2.02 -12.37 -22.34
C VAL A 229 0.51 -12.47 -22.16
N ALA A 230 0.03 -12.24 -20.96
CA ALA A 230 -1.37 -11.97 -20.65
C ALA A 230 -1.48 -10.62 -19.95
N CYS A 231 -2.36 -9.74 -20.43
CA CYS A 231 -2.56 -8.43 -19.80
C CYS A 231 -4.00 -7.95 -19.94
N SER A 232 -4.35 -6.93 -19.16
CA SER A 232 -5.65 -6.28 -19.30
C SER A 232 -5.71 -5.42 -20.58
N PRO A 233 -6.93 -5.05 -21.06
CA PRO A 233 -7.09 -4.13 -22.20
C PRO A 233 -6.32 -2.82 -22.03
N LYS A 234 -6.12 -2.37 -20.80
CA LYS A 234 -5.36 -1.16 -20.48
C LYS A 234 -3.91 -1.18 -21.02
N TYR A 235 -3.28 -2.33 -21.03
CA TYR A 235 -1.89 -2.48 -21.47
C TYR A 235 -1.76 -3.10 -22.86
N GLN A 236 -2.86 -3.26 -23.57
CA GLN A 236 -2.87 -3.84 -24.92
C GLN A 236 -1.93 -3.09 -25.87
N GLU A 237 -2.01 -1.75 -25.90
CA GLU A 237 -1.16 -0.94 -26.76
C GLU A 237 0.32 -1.03 -26.39
N ALA A 238 0.63 -1.02 -25.08
CA ALA A 238 2.00 -1.14 -24.61
C ALA A 238 2.65 -2.45 -25.04
N PHE A 239 1.91 -3.58 -25.02
CA PHE A 239 2.40 -4.88 -25.41
C PHE A 239 2.22 -5.19 -26.92
N ALA A 240 1.55 -4.34 -27.69
CA ALA A 240 1.35 -4.56 -29.13
C ALA A 240 2.68 -4.64 -29.90
N ALA A 241 3.70 -3.90 -29.46
CA ALA A 241 5.03 -3.86 -30.08
C ALA A 241 6.07 -4.75 -29.35
N CYS A 242 5.66 -5.54 -28.33
CA CYS A 242 6.59 -6.43 -27.63
C CYS A 242 7.01 -7.62 -28.52
N LYS A 243 8.14 -8.25 -28.15
CA LYS A 243 8.67 -9.40 -28.88
C LYS A 243 8.02 -10.73 -28.48
N ALA A 244 7.02 -10.73 -27.63
CA ALA A 244 6.39 -11.95 -27.14
C ALA A 244 5.82 -12.84 -28.26
N LYS A 245 5.83 -14.15 -28.02
CA LYS A 245 5.26 -15.16 -28.92
C LYS A 245 3.76 -14.93 -29.15
N THR A 246 3.03 -14.63 -28.08
CA THR A 246 1.59 -14.30 -28.10
C THR A 246 1.28 -13.24 -27.06
N VAL A 247 0.24 -12.43 -27.32
CA VAL A 247 -0.34 -11.50 -26.35
C VAL A 247 -1.84 -11.80 -26.20
N THR A 248 -2.24 -12.21 -25.01
CA THR A 248 -3.63 -12.50 -24.65
C THR A 248 -4.20 -11.34 -23.84
N ILE A 249 -5.34 -10.82 -24.28
CA ILE A 249 -6.04 -9.74 -23.56
C ILE A 249 -7.14 -10.34 -22.68
N GLU A 250 -7.05 -10.11 -21.38
CA GLU A 250 -7.97 -10.63 -20.37
C GLU A 250 -8.49 -9.49 -19.48
N PRO A 251 -9.79 -9.11 -19.60
CA PRO A 251 -10.36 -7.99 -18.84
C PRO A 251 -10.31 -8.14 -17.32
N SER A 252 -10.34 -9.38 -16.80
CA SER A 252 -10.30 -9.63 -15.36
C SER A 252 -8.95 -9.29 -14.72
N LEU A 253 -7.89 -9.09 -15.51
CA LEU A 253 -6.57 -8.67 -15.06
C LEU A 253 -6.49 -7.16 -14.74
N HIS A 254 -7.60 -6.42 -14.85
CA HIS A 254 -7.70 -5.06 -14.33
C HIS A 254 -8.69 -4.99 -13.18
N LEU A 255 -8.18 -4.78 -11.95
CA LEU A 255 -9.00 -4.66 -10.75
C LEU A 255 -9.41 -3.19 -10.56
N ASP A 256 -10.62 -2.86 -10.95
CA ASP A 256 -11.15 -1.49 -11.02
C ASP A 256 -11.93 -1.05 -9.77
N VAL A 257 -12.17 -1.95 -8.81
CA VAL A 257 -12.93 -1.66 -7.58
C VAL A 257 -12.03 -1.75 -6.36
N SER A 258 -11.96 -0.66 -5.57
CA SER A 258 -11.24 -0.69 -4.29
C SER A 258 -12.03 -1.50 -3.25
N ILE A 259 -11.33 -2.46 -2.61
CA ILE A 259 -11.87 -3.25 -1.49
C ILE A 259 -11.47 -2.66 -0.13
N ARG A 260 -10.66 -1.60 -0.10
CA ARG A 260 -10.08 -1.04 1.13
C ARG A 260 -11.12 -0.41 2.04
N SER A 261 -11.96 0.47 1.50
CA SER A 261 -13.07 1.09 2.23
C SER A 261 -14.11 1.66 1.25
N GLN A 262 -15.35 1.78 1.71
CA GLN A 262 -16.35 2.53 0.96
C GLN A 262 -15.95 4.02 0.96
N GLY A 263 -15.75 4.58 -0.22
CA GLY A 263 -15.29 5.96 -0.36
C GLY A 263 -13.77 6.15 -0.50
N ALA A 264 -12.97 5.07 -0.55
CA ALA A 264 -11.52 5.18 -0.79
C ALA A 264 -11.19 5.94 -2.08
N GLU A 265 -12.00 5.81 -3.12
CA GLU A 265 -11.85 6.54 -4.37
C GLU A 265 -12.13 8.04 -4.18
N GLN A 266 -13.19 8.39 -3.41
CA GLN A 266 -13.49 9.79 -3.10
C GLN A 266 -12.41 10.41 -2.22
N VAL A 267 -11.89 9.66 -1.23
CA VAL A 267 -10.76 10.11 -0.42
C VAL A 267 -9.53 10.34 -1.29
N SER A 268 -9.22 9.43 -2.20
CA SER A 268 -8.10 9.60 -3.13
C SER A 268 -8.30 10.81 -4.06
N HIS A 269 -9.52 11.00 -4.57
CA HIS A 269 -9.85 12.15 -5.41
C HIS A 269 -9.73 13.47 -4.62
N PHE A 270 -10.31 13.54 -3.42
CA PHE A 270 -10.15 14.68 -2.53
C PHE A 270 -8.68 15.02 -2.27
N VAL A 271 -7.87 14.02 -1.89
CA VAL A 271 -6.45 14.21 -1.58
C VAL A 271 -5.67 14.70 -2.79
N ASN A 272 -5.96 14.17 -3.98
CA ASN A 272 -5.34 14.63 -5.22
C ASN A 272 -5.69 16.10 -5.47
N THR A 273 -6.97 16.44 -5.46
CA THR A 273 -7.48 17.80 -5.69
C THR A 273 -6.89 18.79 -4.68
N LEU A 274 -6.81 18.42 -3.39
CA LEU A 274 -6.18 19.24 -2.36
C LEU A 274 -4.68 19.46 -2.63
N LEU A 275 -3.93 18.42 -2.98
CA LEU A 275 -2.49 18.51 -3.22
C LEU A 275 -2.14 19.08 -4.60
N ASP A 276 -3.10 19.16 -5.51
CA ASP A 276 -2.99 19.86 -6.79
C ASP A 276 -3.38 21.35 -6.68
N ASN A 277 -3.58 21.88 -5.45
CA ASN A 277 -3.89 23.26 -5.09
C ASN A 277 -5.32 23.73 -5.49
N ASP A 278 -6.21 22.83 -5.87
CA ASP A 278 -7.62 23.15 -6.12
C ASP A 278 -8.42 23.09 -4.81
N ILE A 279 -8.40 24.18 -4.06
CA ILE A 279 -9.02 24.25 -2.74
C ILE A 279 -10.55 24.22 -2.82
N GLU A 280 -11.14 24.89 -3.81
CA GLU A 280 -12.60 24.91 -3.97
C GLU A 280 -13.14 23.53 -4.38
N GLY A 281 -12.45 22.85 -5.31
CA GLY A 281 -12.75 21.47 -5.65
C GLY A 281 -12.60 20.52 -4.45
N ALA A 282 -11.55 20.72 -3.66
CA ALA A 282 -11.33 19.94 -2.44
C ALA A 282 -12.43 20.15 -1.40
N LYS A 283 -12.92 21.40 -1.17
CA LYS A 283 -14.06 21.67 -0.29
C LYS A 283 -15.31 20.89 -0.71
N ALA A 284 -15.64 20.91 -2.00
CA ALA A 284 -16.81 20.21 -2.53
C ALA A 284 -16.70 18.69 -2.34
N LEU A 285 -15.52 18.12 -2.58
CA LEU A 285 -15.26 16.69 -2.41
C LEU A 285 -15.25 16.29 -0.93
N TYR A 286 -14.74 17.12 -0.04
CA TYR A 286 -14.70 16.84 1.39
C TYR A 286 -16.10 16.65 2.01
N GLN A 287 -17.10 17.43 1.58
CA GLN A 287 -18.48 17.28 2.04
C GLN A 287 -19.02 15.86 1.71
N GLN A 288 -18.71 15.34 0.54
CA GLN A 288 -19.13 13.98 0.15
C GLN A 288 -18.45 12.89 1.00
N ILE A 289 -17.20 13.11 1.41
CA ILE A 289 -16.44 12.19 2.27
C ILE A 289 -17.04 12.19 3.69
N LYS A 290 -17.37 13.38 4.20
CA LYS A 290 -17.96 13.55 5.52
C LYS A 290 -19.30 12.81 5.66
N GLU A 291 -20.15 12.83 4.64
CA GLU A 291 -21.40 12.08 4.57
C GLU A 291 -21.21 10.55 4.67
N LYS A 292 -20.04 10.06 4.25
CA LYS A 292 -19.67 8.62 4.30
C LYS A 292 -18.98 8.19 5.59
N HIS A 293 -18.96 9.07 6.60
CA HIS A 293 -18.39 8.79 7.92
C HIS A 293 -16.87 8.48 7.92
N PHE A 294 -16.13 8.89 6.90
CA PHE A 294 -14.68 8.84 6.94
C PHE A 294 -14.16 9.93 7.88
N ARG A 295 -13.45 9.52 8.91
CA ARG A 295 -12.98 10.43 9.98
C ARG A 295 -11.74 11.17 9.53
N MET A 296 -11.84 12.48 9.35
CA MET A 296 -10.69 13.31 9.07
C MET A 296 -10.72 14.52 10.01
N TYR A 297 -9.71 14.64 10.86
CA TYR A 297 -9.59 15.71 11.83
C TYR A 297 -8.19 16.30 11.82
N VAL A 298 -8.10 17.61 12.09
CA VAL A 298 -6.83 18.30 12.29
C VAL A 298 -6.75 18.80 13.74
N SER A 299 -5.56 18.78 14.35
CA SER A 299 -5.34 19.30 15.70
C SER A 299 -3.91 19.79 15.89
N GLN A 300 -3.77 20.83 16.70
CA GLN A 300 -2.48 21.28 17.25
C GLN A 300 -2.19 20.66 18.62
N ASN A 301 -3.14 19.92 19.18
CA ASN A 301 -3.03 19.25 20.47
C ASN A 301 -2.85 17.74 20.28
N PHE A 302 -1.60 17.27 20.39
CA PHE A 302 -1.31 15.84 20.24
C PHE A 302 -1.96 14.97 21.33
N GLN A 303 -2.17 15.51 22.53
CA GLN A 303 -2.85 14.75 23.59
C GLN A 303 -4.35 14.54 23.29
N ALA A 304 -5.00 15.53 22.68
CA ALA A 304 -6.37 15.37 22.20
C ALA A 304 -6.49 14.23 21.18
N ILE A 305 -5.54 14.17 20.22
CA ILE A 305 -5.47 13.08 19.24
C ILE A 305 -5.31 11.71 19.93
N LYS A 306 -4.40 11.61 20.91
CA LYS A 306 -4.22 10.36 21.68
C LYS A 306 -5.48 9.91 22.39
N ASN A 307 -6.12 10.83 23.10
CA ASN A 307 -7.34 10.57 23.83
C ASN A 307 -8.47 10.11 22.88
N TYR A 308 -8.59 10.75 21.74
CA TYR A 308 -9.56 10.40 20.71
C TYR A 308 -9.36 8.96 20.22
N CYS A 309 -8.13 8.58 19.82
CA CYS A 309 -7.82 7.23 19.37
C CYS A 309 -8.11 6.17 20.43
N GLN A 310 -7.67 6.42 21.67
CA GLN A 310 -7.86 5.49 22.79
C GLN A 310 -9.35 5.28 23.09
N LYS A 311 -10.14 6.35 23.07
CA LYS A 311 -11.59 6.28 23.31
C LYS A 311 -12.32 5.59 22.14
N LEU A 312 -11.92 5.90 20.89
CA LEU A 312 -12.56 5.34 19.70
C LEU A 312 -12.39 3.82 19.61
N TYR A 313 -11.21 3.33 19.98
CA TYR A 313 -10.84 1.92 19.84
C TYR A 313 -10.70 1.20 21.20
N GLU A 314 -11.34 1.72 22.24
CA GLU A 314 -11.37 1.06 23.54
C GLU A 314 -11.91 -0.38 23.42
N GLY A 315 -11.15 -1.37 23.94
CA GLY A 315 -11.51 -2.79 23.85
C GLY A 315 -11.38 -3.43 22.46
N ARG A 316 -10.74 -2.76 21.50
CA ARG A 316 -10.55 -3.24 20.12
C ARG A 316 -9.07 -3.54 19.86
N ASP A 317 -8.63 -4.75 20.21
CA ASP A 317 -7.24 -5.20 20.00
C ASP A 317 -6.89 -5.46 18.53
N ASP A 318 -7.92 -5.56 17.68
CA ASP A 318 -7.79 -5.74 16.25
C ASP A 318 -7.48 -4.46 15.47
N LYS A 319 -7.65 -3.29 16.09
CA LYS A 319 -7.47 -2.00 15.44
C LYS A 319 -6.03 -1.48 15.52
N ARG A 320 -5.57 -0.85 14.44
CA ARG A 320 -4.23 -0.28 14.33
C ARG A 320 -4.30 1.21 14.07
N TYR A 321 -3.78 1.99 15.01
CA TYR A 321 -3.61 3.44 14.90
C TYR A 321 -2.22 3.82 15.38
N GLY A 322 -1.52 4.64 14.61
CA GLY A 322 -0.13 4.94 14.90
C GLY A 322 0.37 6.17 14.18
N CYS A 323 1.46 6.72 14.70
CA CYS A 323 2.07 7.94 14.17
C CYS A 323 2.89 7.64 12.91
N ILE A 324 2.65 8.43 11.88
CA ILE A 324 3.45 8.44 10.65
C ILE A 324 3.93 9.86 10.37
N THR A 325 5.10 10.00 9.78
CA THR A 325 5.71 11.31 9.50
C THR A 325 6.72 11.21 8.35
N SER A 326 7.01 12.33 7.71
CA SER A 326 8.01 12.37 6.64
C SER A 326 9.41 11.93 7.12
N SER A 327 10.08 11.12 6.31
CA SER A 327 11.49 10.73 6.52
C SER A 327 12.46 11.92 6.55
N LYS A 328 12.02 13.07 6.02
CA LYS A 328 12.78 14.34 6.05
C LYS A 328 12.53 15.14 7.32
N ASN A 329 11.80 14.57 8.29
CA ASN A 329 11.61 15.20 9.60
C ASN A 329 12.96 15.50 10.26
N PRO A 330 13.24 16.76 10.66
CA PRO A 330 14.49 17.10 11.32
C PRO A 330 14.62 16.39 12.66
N LYS A 331 15.70 15.64 12.83
CA LYS A 331 15.96 14.82 14.03
C LYS A 331 16.01 15.59 15.36
N ASN A 332 16.18 16.93 15.31
CA ASN A 332 16.41 17.79 16.47
C ASN A 332 15.23 18.74 16.80
N SER A 333 14.11 18.62 16.12
CA SER A 333 12.94 19.47 16.42
C SER A 333 12.35 19.06 17.79
N GLN A 334 12.35 19.99 18.76
CA GLN A 334 11.77 19.76 20.09
C GLN A 334 10.27 19.44 20.03
N ASN A 335 9.59 19.96 19.01
CA ASN A 335 8.15 19.79 18.79
C ASN A 335 7.76 18.39 18.30
N TYR A 336 8.73 17.59 17.87
CA TYR A 336 8.51 16.22 17.37
C TYR A 336 9.05 15.13 18.30
N LYS A 337 9.15 15.41 19.63
CA LYS A 337 9.61 14.40 20.59
C LYS A 337 8.86 13.08 20.49
N ASN A 338 7.58 13.13 20.20
CA ASN A 338 6.72 11.96 20.02
C ASN A 338 6.81 11.32 18.62
N PHE A 339 7.43 12.00 17.66
CA PHE A 339 7.62 11.56 16.27
C PHE A 339 9.10 11.26 15.95
N LYS A 340 9.94 11.06 16.97
CA LYS A 340 11.34 10.66 16.72
C LYS A 340 11.41 9.21 16.30
N ASP A 341 11.94 8.99 15.10
CA ASP A 341 12.44 7.69 14.71
C ASP A 341 13.75 7.42 15.49
N LYS A 342 13.67 6.60 16.54
CA LYS A 342 14.88 6.09 17.19
C LYS A 342 15.34 4.88 16.39
N LYS A 343 16.48 5.01 15.74
CA LYS A 343 17.14 3.95 14.94
C LYS A 343 17.36 2.62 15.68
N GLU A 344 17.29 2.62 17.02
CA GLU A 344 17.64 1.48 17.87
C GLU A 344 16.58 0.34 17.90
N ASP A 345 15.38 0.57 17.38
CA ASP A 345 14.34 -0.46 17.38
C ASP A 345 13.56 -0.41 16.06
N ASN A 346 14.21 -0.90 15.01
CA ASN A 346 13.71 -0.85 13.63
C ASN A 346 12.71 -1.96 13.31
N ASP A 347 12.03 -2.53 14.32
CA ASP A 347 11.10 -3.62 14.14
C ASP A 347 9.70 -3.10 13.73
N VAL A 348 9.56 -2.80 12.44
CA VAL A 348 8.27 -2.43 11.84
C VAL A 348 7.24 -3.54 12.03
N ALA A 349 7.67 -4.80 12.07
CA ALA A 349 6.78 -5.93 12.28
C ALA A 349 6.13 -5.86 13.65
N LYS A 350 6.89 -5.67 14.73
CA LYS A 350 6.34 -5.50 16.07
C LYS A 350 5.50 -4.24 16.21
N TRP A 351 5.97 -3.13 15.62
CA TRP A 351 5.22 -1.88 15.64
C TRP A 351 3.81 -2.06 15.07
N PHE A 352 3.68 -2.80 13.97
CA PHE A 352 2.40 -3.02 13.31
C PHE A 352 1.60 -4.19 13.93
N ASN A 353 2.25 -5.31 14.23
CA ASN A 353 1.58 -6.55 14.61
C ASN A 353 1.21 -6.61 16.10
N ASP A 354 2.04 -6.04 16.97
CA ASP A 354 1.85 -6.17 18.42
C ASP A 354 0.51 -5.56 18.87
N PRO A 355 -0.16 -6.20 19.84
CA PRO A 355 -1.44 -5.70 20.35
C PRO A 355 -1.27 -4.34 21.06
N PRO A 356 -2.35 -3.57 21.26
CA PRO A 356 -2.29 -2.27 21.94
C PRO A 356 -1.68 -2.29 23.34
N SER A 357 -1.66 -3.45 24.00
CA SER A 357 -1.02 -3.65 25.31
C SER A 357 0.52 -3.63 25.24
N SER A 358 1.11 -4.04 24.13
CA SER A 358 2.57 -4.08 23.95
C SER A 358 3.18 -2.69 23.87
N GLU A 359 4.32 -2.49 24.54
CA GLU A 359 5.09 -1.25 24.49
C GLU A 359 5.66 -0.92 23.09
N LYS A 360 5.75 -1.91 22.21
CA LYS A 360 6.26 -1.77 20.85
C LYS A 360 5.17 -1.47 19.83
N SER A 361 3.90 -1.63 20.23
CA SER A 361 2.74 -1.39 19.36
C SER A 361 2.65 0.05 18.84
N CYS A 362 2.21 0.22 17.59
CA CYS A 362 1.86 1.52 17.02
C CYS A 362 0.83 2.26 17.86
N CYS A 363 -0.09 1.53 18.51
CA CYS A 363 -1.16 2.08 19.34
C CYS A 363 -0.65 2.79 20.61
N LYS A 364 0.60 2.57 21.03
CA LYS A 364 1.22 3.35 22.09
C LYS A 364 1.62 4.76 21.66
N MET A 365 1.67 5.03 20.35
CA MET A 365 2.02 6.33 19.78
C MET A 365 3.34 6.91 20.31
N LYS A 366 4.29 6.02 20.65
CA LYS A 366 5.61 6.38 21.18
C LYS A 366 6.61 6.69 20.10
N LYS A 367 6.41 6.10 18.90
CA LYS A 367 7.30 6.22 17.75
C LYS A 367 6.49 6.45 16.49
N ALA A 368 6.93 7.38 15.66
CA ALA A 368 6.42 7.53 14.31
C ALA A 368 7.22 6.66 13.33
N ARG A 369 6.57 6.30 12.24
CA ARG A 369 7.19 5.63 11.09
C ARG A 369 7.17 6.53 9.88
N SER A 370 8.18 6.38 9.03
CA SER A 370 8.27 7.13 7.78
C SER A 370 7.37 6.55 6.69
N GLU A 371 7.20 7.30 5.59
CA GLU A 371 6.54 6.82 4.38
C GLU A 371 7.09 5.48 3.90
N PHE A 372 8.40 5.27 4.04
CA PHE A 372 9.08 4.04 3.64
C PHE A 372 8.80 2.85 4.56
N ASP A 373 8.56 3.12 5.86
CA ASP A 373 8.28 2.07 6.83
C ASP A 373 6.82 1.59 6.79
N VAL A 374 5.90 2.46 6.37
CA VAL A 374 4.47 2.14 6.31
C VAL A 374 3.96 1.85 4.90
N GLU A 375 4.86 1.79 3.95
CA GLU A 375 4.52 1.47 2.58
C GLU A 375 3.83 0.09 2.51
N GLY A 376 2.71 0.01 1.77
CA GLY A 376 1.89 -1.21 1.68
C GLY A 376 1.16 -1.62 2.97
N LEU A 377 1.42 -0.98 4.10
CA LEU A 377 0.70 -1.21 5.35
C LEU A 377 -0.55 -0.32 5.41
N GLU A 378 -1.66 -0.87 5.87
CA GLU A 378 -2.91 -0.14 6.08
C GLU A 378 -3.17 0.01 7.58
N LEU A 379 -3.24 1.25 8.05
CA LEU A 379 -3.69 1.55 9.41
C LEU A 379 -5.20 1.81 9.41
N ASP A 380 -5.87 1.46 10.50
CA ASP A 380 -7.28 1.85 10.65
C ASP A 380 -7.39 3.36 10.78
N LEU A 381 -6.52 3.98 11.59
CA LEU A 381 -6.51 5.43 11.81
C LEU A 381 -5.06 5.95 11.95
N PRO A 382 -4.36 6.23 10.86
CA PRO A 382 -3.04 6.86 10.92
C PRO A 382 -3.11 8.26 11.51
N ILE A 383 -2.07 8.63 12.28
CA ILE A 383 -1.85 9.96 12.82
C ILE A 383 -0.68 10.56 12.07
N ILE A 384 -0.97 11.49 11.17
CA ILE A 384 0.06 12.18 10.38
C ILE A 384 0.67 13.29 11.21
N GLY A 385 1.95 13.18 11.56
CA GLY A 385 2.72 14.30 12.06
C GLY A 385 3.20 15.16 10.90
N TRP A 386 2.52 16.27 10.65
CA TRP A 386 2.89 17.21 9.59
C TRP A 386 4.21 17.87 9.93
N VAL A 387 5.13 17.93 8.97
CA VAL A 387 6.44 18.54 9.18
C VAL A 387 6.68 19.67 8.17
N ASP A 388 7.70 20.47 8.44
CA ASP A 388 7.99 21.68 7.70
C ASP A 388 8.65 21.46 6.32
N ASP A 389 8.65 20.23 5.83
CA ASP A 389 9.11 19.88 4.48
C ASP A 389 8.02 20.01 3.40
N LEU A 390 6.77 20.27 3.82
CA LEU A 390 5.68 20.68 2.93
C LEU A 390 4.86 21.77 3.60
N ARG A 391 4.85 22.98 3.01
CA ARG A 391 4.17 24.17 3.54
C ARG A 391 3.11 24.67 2.57
N TRP A 392 2.18 25.43 3.08
CA TRP A 392 1.22 26.19 2.28
C TRP A 392 1.69 27.62 2.18
N GLU A 393 2.01 28.10 0.97
CA GLU A 393 2.53 29.44 0.71
C GLU A 393 1.97 29.96 -0.61
N ASP A 394 1.56 31.22 -0.64
CA ASP A 394 1.08 31.91 -1.86
C ASP A 394 0.02 31.12 -2.65
N GLY A 395 -0.87 30.42 -1.93
CA GLY A 395 -1.95 29.63 -2.54
C GLY A 395 -1.52 28.28 -3.11
N ALA A 396 -0.35 27.75 -2.72
CA ALA A 396 0.15 26.47 -3.22
C ALA A 396 0.92 25.66 -2.15
N TRP A 397 0.98 24.35 -2.35
CA TRP A 397 1.86 23.47 -1.60
C TRP A 397 3.30 23.62 -2.07
N VAL A 398 4.17 24.00 -1.18
CA VAL A 398 5.59 24.25 -1.45
C VAL A 398 6.47 23.26 -0.70
N PRO A 399 7.10 22.32 -1.40
CA PRO A 399 8.06 21.38 -0.81
C PRO A 399 9.40 22.06 -0.49
N TYR A 400 9.97 21.67 0.67
CA TYR A 400 11.25 22.16 1.16
C TYR A 400 12.25 21.04 1.41
N LYS A 401 13.52 21.32 1.15
CA LYS A 401 14.65 20.49 1.59
C LYS A 401 15.50 21.26 2.59
N LYS A 402 16.04 20.56 3.58
CA LYS A 402 17.10 21.08 4.47
C LYS A 402 18.45 20.65 3.95
N THR A 403 19.37 21.59 3.85
CA THR A 403 20.76 21.26 3.51
C THR A 403 21.41 20.45 4.63
N TYR A 404 22.48 19.72 4.31
CA TYR A 404 23.20 18.84 5.25
C TYR A 404 23.67 19.56 6.53
N SER A 405 23.93 20.87 6.44
CA SER A 405 24.30 21.73 7.57
C SER A 405 23.13 22.12 8.48
N GLY A 406 21.88 21.81 8.10
CA GLY A 406 20.67 22.14 8.87
C GLY A 406 20.32 23.63 8.93
N TYR A 407 21.13 24.51 8.32
CA TYR A 407 21.00 25.97 8.43
C TYR A 407 20.37 26.64 7.22
N LYS A 408 20.31 25.97 6.07
CA LYS A 408 19.63 26.50 4.88
C LYS A 408 18.45 25.63 4.49
N GLU A 409 17.30 26.27 4.34
CA GLU A 409 16.12 25.69 3.73
C GLU A 409 16.08 26.14 2.27
N GLU A 410 15.81 25.22 1.37
CA GLU A 410 15.65 25.51 -0.05
C GLU A 410 14.34 24.90 -0.55
N LYS A 411 13.64 25.65 -1.40
CA LYS A 411 12.45 25.14 -2.09
C LYS A 411 12.89 24.12 -3.15
N TYR A 412 12.13 23.03 -3.27
CA TYR A 412 12.28 22.18 -4.44
C TYR A 412 11.76 22.90 -5.69
N ILE A 413 12.39 22.66 -6.81
CA ILE A 413 12.00 23.26 -8.09
C ILE A 413 10.74 22.58 -8.61
N PRO A 414 9.63 23.30 -8.89
CA PRO A 414 8.43 22.75 -9.46
C PRO A 414 8.70 21.94 -10.74
N GLY A 415 8.00 20.82 -10.90
CA GLY A 415 8.16 19.92 -12.05
C GLY A 415 9.31 18.93 -11.94
N THR A 416 10.22 19.07 -10.97
CA THR A 416 11.29 18.09 -10.75
C THR A 416 10.75 16.82 -10.10
N PRO A 417 11.44 15.65 -10.26
CA PRO A 417 11.09 14.42 -9.58
C PRO A 417 11.02 14.58 -8.04
N ASP A 418 11.99 15.24 -7.44
CA ASP A 418 12.04 15.46 -5.98
C ASP A 418 10.86 16.27 -5.45
N TYR A 419 10.40 17.29 -6.22
CA TYR A 419 9.18 18.04 -5.90
C TYR A 419 7.98 17.10 -5.85
N ARG A 420 7.79 16.27 -6.88
CA ARG A 420 6.69 15.30 -6.98
C ARG A 420 6.74 14.26 -5.86
N TYR A 421 7.93 13.73 -5.54
CA TYR A 421 8.08 12.76 -4.46
C TYR A 421 7.64 13.32 -3.11
N ARG A 422 7.89 14.60 -2.83
CA ARG A 422 7.45 15.22 -1.59
C ARG A 422 5.94 15.36 -1.52
N ILE A 423 5.29 15.81 -2.58
CA ILE A 423 3.83 15.84 -2.68
C ILE A 423 3.25 14.42 -2.53
N ASN A 424 3.84 13.45 -3.24
CA ASN A 424 3.39 12.04 -3.17
C ASN A 424 3.55 11.43 -1.77
N THR A 425 4.55 11.84 -0.98
CA THR A 425 4.68 11.43 0.42
C THR A 425 3.40 11.75 1.21
N TYR A 426 2.91 12.98 1.11
CA TYR A 426 1.68 13.40 1.80
C TYR A 426 0.42 12.78 1.17
N ARG A 427 0.42 12.58 -0.15
CA ARG A 427 -0.65 11.80 -0.81
C ARG A 427 -0.77 10.40 -0.22
N VAL A 428 0.35 9.72 -0.06
CA VAL A 428 0.39 8.38 0.58
C VAL A 428 -0.11 8.45 2.01
N PHE A 429 0.31 9.41 2.82
CA PHE A 429 -0.14 9.54 4.21
C PHE A 429 -1.65 9.78 4.31
N LEU A 430 -2.17 10.72 3.57
CA LEU A 430 -3.58 11.13 3.62
C LEU A 430 -4.55 10.05 3.10
N THR A 431 -4.05 9.11 2.29
CA THR A 431 -4.84 8.00 1.75
C THR A 431 -4.59 6.66 2.46
N ARG A 432 -3.79 6.62 3.55
CA ARG A 432 -3.37 5.37 4.21
C ARG A 432 -4.40 4.81 5.18
N GLY A 433 -5.34 5.65 5.65
CA GLY A 433 -6.33 5.27 6.66
C GLY A 433 -7.50 4.48 6.08
N ARG A 434 -7.99 3.51 6.85
CA ARG A 434 -9.19 2.74 6.52
C ARG A 434 -10.46 3.36 7.11
N ASP A 435 -10.39 3.74 8.40
CA ASP A 435 -11.51 4.33 9.14
C ASP A 435 -11.44 5.87 9.13
N GLY A 436 -10.28 6.43 8.76
CA GLY A 436 -10.03 7.86 8.76
C GLY A 436 -8.55 8.23 8.81
N VAL A 437 -8.27 9.49 9.01
CA VAL A 437 -6.93 10.08 9.15
C VAL A 437 -6.98 11.20 10.19
N LEU A 438 -6.01 11.24 11.09
CA LEU A 438 -5.82 12.36 12.01
C LEU A 438 -4.55 13.11 11.63
N ILE A 439 -4.64 14.44 11.59
CA ILE A 439 -3.55 15.31 11.16
C ILE A 439 -3.10 16.14 12.35
N TYR A 440 -1.89 15.90 12.85
CA TYR A 440 -1.25 16.73 13.85
C TYR A 440 -0.37 17.78 13.15
N VAL A 441 -0.74 19.04 13.28
CA VAL A 441 0.04 20.17 12.78
C VAL A 441 0.62 20.89 14.00
N PRO A 442 1.95 20.80 14.26
CA PRO A 442 2.55 21.49 15.38
C PRO A 442 2.30 23.01 15.34
N PRO A 443 2.13 23.68 16.50
CA PRO A 443 1.89 25.12 16.57
C PRO A 443 3.18 25.91 16.26
N GLN A 444 3.64 25.87 15.01
CA GLN A 444 4.80 26.58 14.49
C GLN A 444 4.36 27.62 13.47
N ALA A 445 5.01 28.79 13.48
CA ALA A 445 4.61 29.91 12.61
C ALA A 445 4.58 29.53 11.11
N ASN A 446 5.54 28.74 10.65
CA ASN A 446 5.64 28.26 9.26
C ASN A 446 4.62 27.16 8.89
N LEU A 447 3.96 26.55 9.87
CA LEU A 447 2.92 25.55 9.67
C LEU A 447 1.50 26.04 9.96
N MET A 448 1.36 27.27 10.49
CA MET A 448 0.03 27.86 10.69
C MET A 448 -0.76 27.94 9.38
N PRO A 449 -0.18 28.35 8.23
CA PRO A 449 -0.91 28.35 6.96
C PRO A 449 -1.40 26.95 6.55
N VAL A 450 -0.64 25.89 6.87
CA VAL A 450 -1.07 24.48 6.63
C VAL A 450 -2.29 24.16 7.48
N TYR A 451 -2.25 24.52 8.76
CA TYR A 451 -3.37 24.29 9.67
C TYR A 451 -4.65 25.02 9.22
N GLU A 452 -4.52 26.27 8.84
CA GLU A 452 -5.65 27.08 8.40
C GLU A 452 -6.24 26.60 7.07
N ILE A 453 -5.42 26.23 6.08
CA ILE A 453 -5.94 25.74 4.80
C ILE A 453 -6.66 24.39 4.96
N LEU A 454 -6.19 23.50 5.83
CA LEU A 454 -6.88 22.25 6.12
C LEU A 454 -8.25 22.50 6.76
N LYS A 455 -8.38 23.48 7.64
CA LYS A 455 -9.67 23.89 8.21
C LYS A 455 -10.55 24.58 7.17
N GLU A 456 -9.98 25.42 6.33
CA GLU A 456 -10.70 26.09 5.26
C GLU A 456 -11.35 25.11 4.28
N VAL A 457 -10.69 24.00 3.97
CA VAL A 457 -11.23 22.91 3.17
C VAL A 457 -12.41 22.20 3.86
N GLY A 458 -12.58 22.42 5.17
CA GLY A 458 -13.68 21.90 5.97
C GLY A 458 -13.30 20.76 6.92
N ILE A 459 -11.99 20.43 7.03
CA ILE A 459 -11.52 19.43 8.01
C ILE A 459 -11.74 19.97 9.41
N GLU A 460 -12.48 19.20 10.23
CA GLU A 460 -12.87 19.61 11.57
C GLU A 460 -11.68 19.59 12.52
N GLU A 461 -11.66 20.56 13.43
CA GLU A 461 -10.68 20.63 14.50
C GLU A 461 -11.02 19.63 15.61
N LEU A 462 -10.02 18.88 16.06
CA LEU A 462 -10.12 17.99 17.21
C LEU A 462 -9.51 18.69 18.45
N HIS A 463 -10.35 18.94 19.44
CA HIS A 463 -10.01 19.62 20.70
C HIS A 463 -9.67 18.66 21.84
#